data_220c6d835e489ee2007ca5ff1509bf39
#
_entry.id   220c6d835e489ee2007ca5ff1509bf39
#
_cell.length_a   1.000
_cell.length_b   1.000
_cell.length_c   1.000
_cell.angle_alpha   90.00
_cell.angle_beta   90.00
_cell.angle_gamma   90.00
#
_symmetry.space_group_name_H-M   'P 1'
#
loop_
_entity.id
_entity.type
_entity.pdbx_description
1 polymer ?
#
loop_
_entity_poly.entity_id
_entity_poly.type
_entity_poly.pdbx_seq_one_letter_code
_entity_poly.pdbx_strand_id
1 'polypeptide(L)'
;MKQRALLLVDLQNDFCAGGALAVAEGDSTVDVANALIAWCKARGEAVVASQDWHPADHGSFASQHNAEPFSQGELDGLAQTLWPDHCVQQTEGAQLHPLLNQHAIDAVFHKGENPLIDSYSAFFDNEHRQQTALDEWLRHHEVGELIVMGLATDYCVKYTVLDALKLGYRVNVITDGCRGVNLNAQDSALAFMEMSTAGATLYTLADWQETQA
;
A
#
# COMPACT_ATOMS: atom_id res chain seq x y z
N MET A 1 -11.87 -5.08 23.77
CA MET A 1 -10.85 -5.65 22.85
C MET A 1 -10.55 -4.56 21.83
N LYS A 2 -9.29 -4.37 21.44
CA LYS A 2 -8.96 -3.41 20.38
C LYS A 2 -9.65 -3.84 19.08
N GLN A 3 -10.16 -2.88 18.34
CA GLN A 3 -10.83 -3.14 17.07
C GLN A 3 -9.82 -3.53 15.98
N ARG A 4 -10.31 -4.15 14.92
CA ARG A 4 -9.52 -4.53 13.75
C ARG A 4 -9.99 -3.74 12.54
N ALA A 5 -9.06 -3.44 11.63
CA ALA A 5 -9.37 -2.80 10.35
C ALA A 5 -8.63 -3.49 9.20
N LEU A 6 -9.27 -3.52 8.04
CA LEU A 6 -8.63 -3.86 6.76
C LEU A 6 -7.99 -2.60 6.18
N LEU A 7 -6.72 -2.66 5.85
CA LEU A 7 -5.99 -1.62 5.14
C LEU A 7 -5.63 -2.12 3.73
N LEU A 8 -6.27 -1.51 2.74
CA LEU A 8 -6.03 -1.74 1.32
C LEU A 8 -4.96 -0.76 0.84
N VAL A 9 -3.79 -1.25 0.48
CA VAL A 9 -2.67 -0.42 0.07
C VAL A 9 -2.68 -0.23 -1.45
N ASP A 10 -2.91 0.98 -1.90
CA ASP A 10 -2.70 1.48 -3.26
C ASP A 10 -3.28 0.59 -4.38
N LEU A 11 -4.52 0.12 -4.23
CA LEU A 11 -5.21 -0.65 -5.27
C LEU A 11 -5.73 0.28 -6.38
N GLN A 12 -4.78 0.88 -7.12
CA GLN A 12 -5.00 1.94 -8.11
C GLN A 12 -4.76 1.44 -9.54
N ASN A 13 -5.37 2.12 -10.52
CA ASN A 13 -5.29 1.74 -11.92
C ASN A 13 -3.86 1.68 -12.45
N ASP A 14 -2.99 2.64 -12.06
CA ASP A 14 -1.62 2.68 -12.57
C ASP A 14 -0.76 1.49 -12.11
N PHE A 15 -1.15 0.79 -11.05
CA PHE A 15 -0.47 -0.44 -10.61
C PHE A 15 -1.07 -1.72 -11.18
N CYS A 16 -2.16 -1.62 -11.93
CA CYS A 16 -2.86 -2.74 -12.58
C CYS A 16 -2.56 -2.80 -14.08
N ALA A 17 -3.08 -3.82 -14.78
CA ALA A 17 -2.81 -4.02 -16.20
C ALA A 17 -3.18 -2.81 -17.05
N GLY A 18 -2.21 -2.36 -17.85
CA GLY A 18 -2.36 -1.16 -18.71
C GLY A 18 -2.03 0.16 -18.00
N GLY A 19 -1.76 0.16 -16.70
CA GLY A 19 -1.33 1.32 -15.94
C GLY A 19 0.13 1.69 -16.16
N ALA A 20 0.52 2.90 -15.75
CA ALA A 20 1.85 3.46 -15.99
C ALA A 20 2.97 2.74 -15.23
N LEU A 21 2.65 2.12 -14.10
CA LEU A 21 3.57 1.33 -13.27
C LEU A 21 2.93 -0.04 -12.95
N ALA A 22 2.39 -0.70 -13.97
CA ALA A 22 1.71 -1.97 -13.82
C ALA A 22 2.62 -3.05 -13.23
N VAL A 23 2.18 -3.68 -12.15
CA VAL A 23 2.83 -4.87 -11.59
C VAL A 23 2.19 -6.14 -12.17
N ALA A 24 2.98 -7.20 -12.28
CA ALA A 24 2.48 -8.47 -12.80
C ALA A 24 1.31 -8.98 -11.94
N GLU A 25 0.21 -9.33 -12.58
CA GLU A 25 -1.02 -9.83 -11.93
C GLU A 25 -1.63 -8.87 -10.88
N GLY A 26 -1.38 -7.56 -10.97
CA GLY A 26 -1.92 -6.56 -10.03
C GLY A 26 -3.44 -6.63 -9.88
N ASP A 27 -4.15 -6.82 -10.99
CA ASP A 27 -5.61 -6.94 -11.00
C ASP A 27 -6.13 -8.13 -10.16
N SER A 28 -5.35 -9.21 -10.04
CA SER A 28 -5.77 -10.38 -9.25
C SER A 28 -5.95 -10.08 -7.76
N THR A 29 -5.36 -9.00 -7.26
CA THR A 29 -5.50 -8.58 -5.87
C THR A 29 -6.90 -8.03 -5.55
N VAL A 30 -7.63 -7.55 -6.56
CA VAL A 30 -8.95 -6.94 -6.39
C VAL A 30 -10.00 -7.94 -5.91
N ASP A 31 -9.98 -9.17 -6.41
CA ASP A 31 -10.90 -10.22 -5.97
C ASP A 31 -10.66 -10.59 -4.50
N VAL A 32 -9.38 -10.69 -4.09
CA VAL A 32 -8.99 -10.92 -2.69
C VAL A 32 -9.44 -9.75 -1.82
N ALA A 33 -9.24 -8.51 -2.27
CA ALA A 33 -9.68 -7.32 -1.57
C ALA A 33 -11.19 -7.31 -1.36
N ASN A 34 -11.97 -7.60 -2.39
CA ASN A 34 -13.44 -7.64 -2.30
C ASN A 34 -13.93 -8.74 -1.35
N ALA A 35 -13.29 -9.90 -1.33
CA ALA A 35 -13.61 -10.97 -0.37
C ALA A 35 -13.32 -10.53 1.08
N LEU A 36 -12.20 -9.86 1.34
CA LEU A 36 -11.86 -9.32 2.66
C LEU A 36 -12.78 -8.16 3.07
N ILE A 37 -13.12 -7.27 2.14
CA ILE A 37 -14.10 -6.20 2.39
C ILE A 37 -15.42 -6.81 2.87
N ALA A 38 -15.96 -7.79 2.14
CA ALA A 38 -17.21 -8.45 2.51
C ALA A 38 -17.10 -9.13 3.88
N TRP A 39 -15.96 -9.80 4.14
CA TRP A 39 -15.71 -10.48 5.40
C TRP A 39 -15.63 -9.50 6.58
N CYS A 40 -14.92 -8.38 6.45
CA CYS A 40 -14.79 -7.34 7.48
C CYS A 40 -16.13 -6.66 7.74
N LYS A 41 -16.85 -6.24 6.69
CA LYS A 41 -18.14 -5.58 6.83
C LYS A 41 -19.19 -6.45 7.51
N ALA A 42 -19.20 -7.76 7.24
CA ALA A 42 -20.09 -8.71 7.94
C ALA A 42 -19.81 -8.79 9.46
N ARG A 43 -18.64 -8.32 9.91
CA ARG A 43 -18.22 -8.30 11.33
C ARG A 43 -18.25 -6.91 11.95
N GLY A 44 -18.64 -5.90 11.18
CA GLY A 44 -18.63 -4.50 11.63
C GLY A 44 -17.23 -3.92 11.76
N GLU A 45 -16.24 -4.52 11.08
CA GLU A 45 -14.87 -4.05 11.06
C GLU A 45 -14.67 -2.95 10.01
N ALA A 46 -13.79 -2.02 10.29
CA ALA A 46 -13.48 -0.91 9.41
C ALA A 46 -12.67 -1.36 8.18
N VAL A 47 -12.89 -0.67 7.07
CA VAL A 47 -12.11 -0.82 5.83
C VAL A 47 -11.58 0.54 5.44
N VAL A 48 -10.27 0.66 5.32
CA VAL A 48 -9.59 1.88 4.88
C VAL A 48 -8.66 1.60 3.71
N ALA A 49 -8.36 2.61 2.91
CA ALA A 49 -7.45 2.49 1.78
C ALA A 49 -6.42 3.62 1.78
N SER A 50 -5.23 3.34 1.26
CA SER A 50 -4.28 4.36 0.84
C SER A 50 -4.30 4.54 -0.67
N GLN A 51 -3.87 5.72 -1.11
CA GLN A 51 -3.61 6.03 -2.51
C GLN A 51 -2.32 6.84 -2.63
N ASP A 52 -1.44 6.43 -3.54
CA ASP A 52 -0.43 7.33 -4.08
C ASP A 52 -1.13 8.49 -4.79
N TRP A 53 -0.70 9.72 -4.48
CA TRP A 53 -1.37 10.93 -4.96
C TRP A 53 -0.35 12.00 -5.29
N HIS A 54 0.44 11.73 -6.35
CA HIS A 54 1.60 12.55 -6.71
C HIS A 54 1.20 13.79 -7.50
N PRO A 55 1.74 14.99 -7.20
CA PRO A 55 1.67 16.11 -8.13
C PRO A 55 2.42 15.76 -9.43
N ALA A 56 2.06 16.39 -10.54
CA ALA A 56 2.63 16.08 -11.86
C ALA A 56 4.15 16.33 -11.97
N ASP A 57 4.70 17.15 -11.09
CA ASP A 57 6.12 17.48 -10.98
C ASP A 57 6.82 16.75 -9.83
N HIS A 58 6.29 15.62 -9.37
CA HIS A 58 6.86 14.89 -8.24
C HIS A 58 8.28 14.42 -8.54
N GLY A 59 9.22 14.71 -7.64
CA GLY A 59 10.63 14.46 -7.83
C GLY A 59 11.06 12.99 -7.87
N SER A 60 10.17 12.04 -7.56
CA SER A 60 10.44 10.62 -7.75
C SER A 60 10.27 10.16 -9.20
N PHE A 61 9.73 11.00 -10.08
CA PHE A 61 9.52 10.66 -11.49
C PHE A 61 10.81 10.80 -12.31
N ALA A 62 11.11 9.78 -13.10
CA ALA A 62 12.26 9.80 -14.00
C ALA A 62 12.21 10.95 -15.00
N SER A 63 11.01 11.36 -15.43
CA SER A 63 10.76 12.50 -16.32
C SER A 63 11.32 13.82 -15.77
N GLN A 64 11.29 14.02 -14.45
CA GLN A 64 11.79 15.22 -13.79
C GLN A 64 13.35 15.32 -13.80
N HIS A 65 14.01 14.21 -14.09
CA HIS A 65 15.48 14.11 -14.11
C HIS A 65 16.05 13.86 -15.51
N ASN A 66 15.22 13.82 -16.56
CA ASN A 66 15.59 13.33 -17.89
C ASN A 66 16.31 11.97 -17.83
N ALA A 67 15.85 11.08 -16.94
CA ALA A 67 16.42 9.78 -16.66
C ALA A 67 15.49 8.66 -17.17
N GLU A 68 16.06 7.46 -17.30
CA GLU A 68 15.28 6.28 -17.63
C GLU A 68 14.49 5.82 -16.39
N PRO A 69 13.23 5.40 -16.55
CA PRO A 69 12.47 4.77 -15.46
C PRO A 69 13.21 3.58 -14.84
N PHE A 70 13.05 3.41 -13.54
CA PHE A 70 13.71 2.41 -12.68
C PHE A 70 15.22 2.63 -12.47
N SER A 71 15.81 3.69 -13.00
CA SER A 71 17.18 4.07 -12.66
C SER A 71 17.27 4.57 -11.21
N GLN A 72 18.49 4.58 -10.68
CA GLN A 72 18.77 5.12 -9.35
C GLN A 72 19.14 6.59 -9.44
N GLY A 73 18.58 7.39 -8.56
CA GLY A 73 18.83 8.81 -8.43
C GLY A 73 18.82 9.25 -6.97
N GLU A 74 18.64 10.54 -6.78
CA GLU A 74 18.56 11.16 -5.46
C GLU A 74 17.42 12.17 -5.44
N LEU A 75 16.65 12.20 -4.34
CA LEU A 75 15.61 13.17 -4.08
C LEU A 75 15.83 13.76 -2.67
N ASP A 76 16.11 15.05 -2.60
CA ASP A 76 16.37 15.79 -1.36
C ASP A 76 17.41 15.11 -0.43
N GLY A 77 18.50 14.60 -1.02
CA GLY A 77 19.59 13.91 -0.31
C GLY A 77 19.34 12.44 0.00
N LEU A 78 18.21 11.87 -0.46
CA LEU A 78 17.86 10.47 -0.24
C LEU A 78 18.01 9.67 -1.52
N ALA A 79 18.53 8.44 -1.40
CA ALA A 79 18.54 7.51 -2.52
C ALA A 79 17.09 7.23 -2.97
N GLN A 80 16.84 7.39 -4.26
CA GLN A 80 15.51 7.27 -4.86
C GLN A 80 15.57 6.42 -6.12
N THR A 81 14.70 5.42 -6.20
CA THR A 81 14.35 4.80 -7.48
C THR A 81 13.50 5.76 -8.27
N LEU A 82 13.91 6.10 -9.48
CA LEU A 82 13.17 7.00 -10.35
C LEU A 82 12.11 6.22 -11.11
N TRP A 83 10.86 6.53 -10.81
CA TRP A 83 9.70 5.81 -11.33
C TRP A 83 9.20 6.40 -12.65
N PRO A 84 8.47 5.63 -13.49
CA PRO A 84 7.60 6.25 -14.48
C PRO A 84 6.58 7.16 -13.81
N ASP A 85 6.10 8.18 -14.50
CA ASP A 85 5.04 9.05 -13.99
C ASP A 85 3.80 8.19 -13.74
N HIS A 86 3.34 8.13 -12.50
CA HIS A 86 2.23 7.28 -12.07
C HIS A 86 1.42 7.94 -10.97
N CYS A 87 0.20 7.52 -10.80
CA CYS A 87 -0.71 7.99 -9.75
C CYS A 87 -0.73 9.52 -9.63
N VAL A 88 -0.67 10.21 -10.78
CA VAL A 88 -0.71 11.66 -10.83
C VAL A 88 -2.10 12.13 -10.38
N GLN A 89 -2.12 13.10 -9.48
CA GLN A 89 -3.34 13.65 -8.89
C GLN A 89 -4.40 13.96 -9.94
N GLN A 90 -5.64 13.55 -9.66
CA GLN A 90 -6.83 13.78 -10.50
C GLN A 90 -6.82 13.06 -11.86
N THR A 91 -5.85 12.20 -12.15
CA THR A 91 -5.87 11.35 -13.34
C THR A 91 -6.62 10.05 -13.08
N GLU A 92 -7.02 9.36 -14.15
CA GLU A 92 -7.62 8.02 -14.07
C GLU A 92 -6.67 7.00 -13.46
N GLY A 93 -5.36 7.12 -13.74
CA GLY A 93 -4.32 6.24 -13.19
C GLY A 93 -4.25 6.27 -11.67
N ALA A 94 -4.49 7.42 -11.06
CA ALA A 94 -4.48 7.59 -9.61
C ALA A 94 -5.78 7.10 -8.92
N GLN A 95 -6.84 6.80 -9.67
CA GLN A 95 -8.09 6.31 -9.07
C GLN A 95 -7.95 4.86 -8.60
N LEU A 96 -8.72 4.51 -7.56
CA LEU A 96 -8.86 3.12 -7.13
C LEU A 96 -9.47 2.27 -8.26
N HIS A 97 -9.06 1.02 -8.32
CA HIS A 97 -9.49 0.09 -9.37
C HIS A 97 -11.03 0.00 -9.45
N PRO A 98 -11.64 0.09 -10.66
CA PRO A 98 -13.10 0.21 -10.81
C PRO A 98 -13.88 -1.02 -10.34
N LEU A 99 -13.26 -2.20 -10.31
CA LEU A 99 -13.89 -3.42 -9.80
C LEU A 99 -13.75 -3.58 -8.27
N LEU A 100 -13.02 -2.68 -7.59
CA LEU A 100 -12.96 -2.67 -6.14
C LEU A 100 -14.28 -2.17 -5.57
N ASN A 101 -14.80 -2.80 -4.50
CA ASN A 101 -16.01 -2.36 -3.81
C ASN A 101 -15.74 -1.09 -2.97
N GLN A 102 -15.55 0.03 -3.68
CA GLN A 102 -15.15 1.31 -3.10
C GLN A 102 -16.19 1.88 -2.13
N HIS A 103 -17.50 1.57 -2.34
CA HIS A 103 -18.57 2.04 -1.46
C HIS A 103 -18.50 1.48 -0.03
N ALA A 104 -17.75 0.43 0.16
CA ALA A 104 -17.55 -0.19 1.47
C ALA A 104 -16.30 0.35 2.20
N ILE A 105 -15.53 1.25 1.60
CA ILE A 105 -14.34 1.87 2.19
C ILE A 105 -14.78 3.04 3.07
N ASP A 106 -14.41 3.02 4.34
CA ASP A 106 -14.82 4.03 5.33
C ASP A 106 -13.99 5.31 5.24
N ALA A 107 -12.71 5.20 4.84
CA ALA A 107 -11.82 6.34 4.65
C ALA A 107 -10.69 6.01 3.65
N VAL A 108 -10.24 7.03 2.92
CA VAL A 108 -9.12 6.94 1.98
C VAL A 108 -8.06 7.97 2.40
N PHE A 109 -6.80 7.56 2.41
CA PHE A 109 -5.66 8.38 2.82
C PHE A 109 -4.69 8.55 1.66
N HIS A 110 -4.45 9.78 1.26
CA HIS A 110 -3.48 10.12 0.23
C HIS A 110 -2.06 10.16 0.82
N LYS A 111 -1.10 9.73 0.04
CA LYS A 111 0.33 9.81 0.35
C LYS A 111 1.13 10.25 -0.88
N GLY A 112 2.39 10.64 -0.68
CA GLY A 112 3.24 11.08 -1.78
C GLY A 112 2.83 12.42 -2.41
N GLU A 113 2.19 13.30 -1.65
CA GLU A 113 1.74 14.62 -2.12
C GLU A 113 2.87 15.67 -2.13
N ASN A 114 3.95 15.44 -1.38
CA ASN A 114 5.09 16.34 -1.34
C ASN A 114 6.08 16.01 -2.47
N PRO A 115 6.30 16.92 -3.45
CA PRO A 115 7.18 16.64 -4.59
C PRO A 115 8.66 16.44 -4.22
N LEU A 116 9.08 16.81 -3.01
CA LEU A 116 10.48 16.77 -2.56
C LEU A 116 10.85 15.48 -1.83
N ILE A 117 9.90 14.61 -1.54
CA ILE A 117 10.14 13.33 -0.85
C ILE A 117 9.08 12.31 -1.24
N ASP A 118 9.49 11.09 -1.52
CA ASP A 118 8.58 10.00 -1.83
C ASP A 118 7.96 9.38 -0.56
N SER A 119 6.88 8.65 -0.71
CA SER A 119 6.12 8.07 0.38
C SER A 119 5.67 6.65 0.03
N TYR A 120 6.44 5.66 0.46
CA TYR A 120 6.04 4.26 0.28
C TYR A 120 5.02 3.84 1.34
N SER A 121 5.28 4.15 2.62
CA SER A 121 4.37 3.83 3.70
C SER A 121 3.06 4.62 3.63
N ALA A 122 1.94 3.97 3.95
CA ALA A 122 0.66 4.65 4.14
C ALA A 122 0.64 5.56 5.37
N PHE A 123 1.62 5.44 6.28
CA PHE A 123 1.71 6.22 7.52
C PHE A 123 2.63 7.43 7.41
N PHE A 124 3.77 7.30 6.71
CA PHE A 124 4.82 8.32 6.67
C PHE A 124 5.43 8.45 5.28
N ASP A 125 6.06 9.60 5.02
CA ASP A 125 7.03 9.73 3.94
C ASP A 125 8.32 8.92 4.24
N ASN A 126 9.21 8.80 3.26
CA ASN A 126 10.37 7.90 3.34
C ASN A 126 11.36 8.23 4.47
N GLU A 127 11.36 9.43 5.01
CA GLU A 127 12.21 9.85 6.14
C GLU A 127 11.43 10.13 7.41
N HIS A 128 10.15 9.80 7.44
CA HIS A 128 9.26 10.08 8.57
C HIS A 128 9.22 11.57 8.98
N ARG A 129 9.42 12.48 7.99
CA ARG A 129 9.32 13.93 8.21
C ARG A 129 7.87 14.37 8.35
N GLN A 130 6.99 13.71 7.61
CA GLN A 130 5.54 13.96 7.66
C GLN A 130 4.79 12.65 7.80
N GLN A 131 3.70 12.69 8.52
CA GLN A 131 2.77 11.57 8.63
C GLN A 131 1.45 11.89 7.93
N THR A 132 0.80 10.84 7.45
CA THR A 132 -0.58 10.94 6.96
C THR A 132 -1.57 10.97 8.13
N ALA A 133 -2.84 11.20 7.85
CA ALA A 133 -3.90 11.13 8.87
C ALA A 133 -4.30 9.69 9.25
N LEU A 134 -3.68 8.66 8.66
CA LEU A 134 -4.08 7.26 8.87
C LEU A 134 -3.95 6.81 10.33
N ASP A 135 -2.81 7.06 10.99
CA ASP A 135 -2.60 6.65 12.38
C ASP A 135 -3.59 7.33 13.33
N GLU A 136 -3.83 8.65 13.14
CA GLU A 136 -4.80 9.39 13.94
C GLU A 136 -6.21 8.81 13.77
N TRP A 137 -6.61 8.53 12.55
CA TRP A 137 -7.91 7.92 12.25
C TRP A 137 -8.06 6.54 12.89
N LEU A 138 -7.06 5.68 12.77
CA LEU A 138 -7.07 4.33 13.35
C LEU A 138 -7.16 4.37 14.89
N ARG A 139 -6.40 5.27 15.53
CA ARG A 139 -6.46 5.45 16.99
C ARG A 139 -7.80 5.98 17.45
N HIS A 140 -8.39 6.93 16.72
CA HIS A 140 -9.71 7.47 17.02
C HIS A 140 -10.80 6.36 16.98
N HIS A 141 -10.63 5.38 16.10
CA HIS A 141 -11.52 4.22 15.98
C HIS A 141 -11.09 3.02 16.84
N GLU A 142 -10.19 3.24 17.82
CA GLU A 142 -9.70 2.21 18.75
C GLU A 142 -9.11 0.97 18.06
N VAL A 143 -8.65 1.10 16.81
CA VAL A 143 -8.01 0.02 16.05
C VAL A 143 -6.67 -0.33 16.69
N GLY A 144 -6.39 -1.60 16.85
CA GLY A 144 -5.12 -2.10 17.36
C GLY A 144 -4.58 -3.29 16.58
N GLU A 145 -5.33 -3.71 15.57
CA GLU A 145 -4.94 -4.80 14.69
C GLU A 145 -5.30 -4.46 13.25
N LEU A 146 -4.38 -4.72 12.34
CA LEU A 146 -4.55 -4.47 10.91
C LEU A 146 -4.49 -5.79 10.13
N ILE A 147 -5.37 -5.91 9.14
CA ILE A 147 -5.23 -6.83 8.01
C ILE A 147 -4.73 -5.99 6.86
N VAL A 148 -3.58 -6.31 6.30
CA VAL A 148 -2.93 -5.51 5.24
C VAL A 148 -2.79 -6.35 3.98
N MET A 149 -3.16 -5.76 2.86
CA MET A 149 -2.92 -6.30 1.52
C MET A 149 -2.84 -5.17 0.49
N GLY A 150 -2.39 -5.45 -0.70
CA GLY A 150 -2.38 -4.49 -1.81
C GLY A 150 -1.09 -4.46 -2.60
N LEU A 151 -0.78 -3.30 -3.15
CA LEU A 151 0.29 -3.06 -4.11
C LEU A 151 1.25 -1.95 -3.64
N ALA A 152 2.55 -2.06 -3.87
CA ALA A 152 3.24 -3.28 -4.27
C ALA A 152 3.90 -3.93 -3.04
N THR A 153 4.02 -5.27 -3.05
CA THR A 153 4.56 -6.06 -1.93
C THR A 153 5.87 -5.52 -1.41
N ASP A 154 6.83 -5.29 -2.31
CA ASP A 154 8.23 -4.94 -2.04
C ASP A 154 8.46 -3.45 -1.75
N TYR A 155 7.44 -2.61 -1.91
CA TYR A 155 7.45 -1.18 -1.61
C TYR A 155 6.33 -0.77 -0.64
N CYS A 156 5.21 -0.27 -1.14
CA CYS A 156 4.19 0.34 -0.29
C CYS A 156 3.62 -0.61 0.76
N VAL A 157 3.39 -1.88 0.45
CA VAL A 157 2.91 -2.87 1.42
C VAL A 157 3.96 -3.10 2.51
N LYS A 158 5.20 -3.40 2.13
CA LYS A 158 6.29 -3.66 3.08
C LYS A 158 6.49 -2.48 4.04
N TYR A 159 6.68 -1.28 3.52
CA TYR A 159 6.93 -0.10 4.36
C TYR A 159 5.74 0.24 5.25
N THR A 160 4.51 0.09 4.75
CA THR A 160 3.29 0.26 5.56
C THR A 160 3.24 -0.73 6.72
N VAL A 161 3.54 -2.01 6.47
CA VAL A 161 3.56 -3.05 7.51
C VAL A 161 4.63 -2.77 8.56
N LEU A 162 5.85 -2.43 8.14
CA LEU A 162 6.95 -2.14 9.06
C LEU A 162 6.64 -0.93 9.95
N ASP A 163 6.06 0.11 9.40
CA ASP A 163 5.68 1.29 10.18
C ASP A 163 4.49 1.02 11.10
N ALA A 164 3.48 0.26 10.64
CA ALA A 164 2.38 -0.17 11.51
C ALA A 164 2.89 -0.95 12.75
N LEU A 165 3.84 -1.86 12.55
CA LEU A 165 4.47 -2.61 13.66
C LEU A 165 5.21 -1.69 14.63
N LYS A 166 5.99 -0.72 14.13
CA LYS A 166 6.68 0.29 14.96
C LYS A 166 5.70 1.16 15.75
N LEU A 167 4.52 1.47 15.19
CA LEU A 167 3.45 2.21 15.84
C LEU A 167 2.69 1.38 16.89
N GLY A 168 2.97 0.06 16.98
CA GLY A 168 2.41 -0.84 17.97
C GLY A 168 1.12 -1.54 17.55
N TYR A 169 0.78 -1.53 16.27
CA TYR A 169 -0.31 -2.37 15.73
C TYR A 169 0.11 -3.82 15.64
N ARG A 170 -0.84 -4.75 15.83
CA ARG A 170 -0.69 -6.11 15.35
C ARG A 170 -1.00 -6.13 13.86
N VAL A 171 -0.18 -6.79 13.07
CA VAL A 171 -0.32 -6.77 11.62
C VAL A 171 -0.39 -8.19 11.06
N ASN A 172 -1.43 -8.45 10.29
CA ASN A 172 -1.66 -9.66 9.52
C ASN A 172 -1.60 -9.29 8.03
N VAL A 173 -0.74 -9.93 7.28
CA VAL A 173 -0.58 -9.67 5.84
C VAL A 173 -1.22 -10.80 5.05
N ILE A 174 -2.07 -10.47 4.09
CA ILE A 174 -2.70 -11.45 3.18
C ILE A 174 -1.86 -11.55 1.92
N THR A 175 -1.04 -12.59 1.85
CA THR A 175 0.04 -12.71 0.86
C THR A 175 -0.46 -12.91 -0.57
N ASP A 176 -1.55 -13.65 -0.77
CA ASP A 176 -2.20 -13.83 -2.07
C ASP A 176 -2.99 -12.59 -2.52
N GLY A 177 -3.22 -11.63 -1.64
CA GLY A 177 -3.71 -10.28 -1.91
C GLY A 177 -2.61 -9.25 -2.24
N CYS A 178 -1.35 -9.66 -2.40
CA CYS A 178 -0.24 -8.77 -2.70
C CYS A 178 0.48 -9.16 -3.98
N ARG A 179 0.96 -8.17 -4.75
CA ARG A 179 1.84 -8.37 -5.92
C ARG A 179 2.93 -7.32 -5.88
N GLY A 180 4.16 -7.70 -6.28
CA GLY A 180 5.33 -6.83 -6.21
C GLY A 180 5.76 -6.26 -7.54
N VAL A 181 6.50 -5.16 -7.50
CA VAL A 181 7.21 -4.60 -8.68
C VAL A 181 8.27 -5.58 -9.14
N ASN A 182 9.00 -6.19 -8.19
CA ASN A 182 10.02 -7.20 -8.46
C ASN A 182 11.07 -6.72 -9.47
N LEU A 183 11.75 -5.59 -9.19
CA LEU A 183 12.91 -5.19 -9.97
C LEU A 183 13.96 -6.31 -10.02
N ASN A 184 14.05 -7.10 -8.94
CA ASN A 184 14.72 -8.41 -8.91
C ASN A 184 13.68 -9.49 -8.55
N ALA A 185 13.81 -10.65 -9.14
CA ALA A 185 12.82 -11.73 -9.04
C ALA A 185 12.48 -12.18 -7.60
N GLN A 186 13.33 -11.89 -6.63
CA GLN A 186 13.16 -12.30 -5.23
C GLN A 186 12.65 -11.17 -4.31
N ASP A 187 12.44 -9.96 -4.82
CA ASP A 187 12.13 -8.80 -3.97
C ASP A 187 10.86 -8.99 -3.14
N SER A 188 9.80 -9.55 -3.71
CA SER A 188 8.58 -9.88 -2.94
C SER A 188 8.82 -10.93 -1.86
N ALA A 189 9.60 -11.97 -2.14
CA ALA A 189 9.90 -13.02 -1.15
C ALA A 189 10.71 -12.45 0.02
N LEU A 190 11.70 -11.60 -0.28
CA LEU A 190 12.50 -10.90 0.72
C LEU A 190 11.65 -9.91 1.54
N ALA A 191 10.72 -9.21 0.91
CA ALA A 191 9.79 -8.31 1.58
C ALA A 191 8.90 -9.05 2.58
N PHE A 192 8.31 -10.18 2.20
CA PHE A 192 7.53 -11.01 3.13
C PHE A 192 8.37 -11.53 4.28
N MET A 193 9.60 -11.96 4.03
CA MET A 193 10.52 -12.42 5.08
C MET A 193 10.86 -11.26 6.05
N GLU A 194 11.11 -10.07 5.54
CA GLU A 194 11.38 -8.88 6.36
C GLU A 194 10.18 -8.51 7.24
N MET A 195 8.98 -8.45 6.66
CA MET A 195 7.74 -8.19 7.40
C MET A 195 7.50 -9.22 8.51
N SER A 196 7.68 -10.51 8.20
CA SER A 196 7.51 -11.58 9.18
C SER A 196 8.57 -11.51 10.30
N THR A 197 9.82 -11.23 9.95
CA THR A 197 10.91 -11.06 10.94
C THR A 197 10.64 -9.87 11.86
N ALA A 198 10.03 -8.80 11.35
CA ALA A 198 9.64 -7.64 12.13
C ALA A 198 8.42 -7.87 13.04
N GLY A 199 7.69 -8.99 12.87
CA GLY A 199 6.58 -9.38 13.72
C GLY A 199 5.20 -9.45 13.07
N ALA A 200 5.10 -9.27 11.75
CA ALA A 200 3.85 -9.50 11.03
C ALA A 200 3.55 -11.00 10.91
N THR A 201 2.28 -11.36 10.96
CA THR A 201 1.83 -12.72 10.65
C THR A 201 1.36 -12.77 9.20
N LEU A 202 1.84 -13.77 8.47
CA LEU A 202 1.51 -13.95 7.05
C LEU A 202 0.43 -15.03 6.90
N TYR A 203 -0.59 -14.74 6.10
CA TYR A 203 -1.68 -15.67 5.77
C TYR A 203 -1.97 -15.64 4.29
N THR A 204 -2.48 -16.73 3.74
CA THR A 204 -3.33 -16.64 2.55
C THR A 204 -4.74 -16.23 2.95
N LEU A 205 -5.58 -15.82 2.01
CA LEU A 205 -6.99 -15.53 2.29
C LEU A 205 -7.70 -16.74 2.90
N ALA A 206 -7.41 -17.94 2.39
CA ALA A 206 -8.02 -19.20 2.89
C ALA A 206 -7.61 -19.46 4.35
N ASP A 207 -6.31 -19.42 4.65
CA ASP A 207 -5.79 -19.64 6.01
C ASP A 207 -6.34 -18.59 7.00
N TRP A 208 -6.45 -17.35 6.53
CA TRP A 208 -7.04 -16.28 7.34
C TRP A 208 -8.48 -16.59 7.72
N GLN A 209 -9.31 -16.96 6.74
CA GLN A 209 -10.73 -17.26 6.97
C GLN A 209 -10.92 -18.46 7.89
N GLU A 210 -10.09 -19.51 7.75
CA GLU A 210 -10.12 -20.70 8.62
C GLU A 210 -9.74 -20.37 10.07
N THR A 211 -8.72 -19.53 10.26
CA THR A 211 -8.24 -19.16 11.61
C THR A 211 -9.23 -18.27 12.36
N GLN A 212 -10.12 -17.59 11.65
CA GLN A 212 -11.09 -16.64 12.22
C GLN A 212 -12.54 -17.19 12.23
N ALA A 213 -12.75 -18.46 11.87
CA ALA A 213 -14.06 -19.13 11.81
C ALA A 213 -14.69 -19.45 13.19
#